data_64557bb596938f69d18c1358dde0bd82
#
_entry.id   64557bb596938f69d18c1358dde0bd82
#
_cell.length_a   1.000
_cell.length_b   1.000
_cell.length_c   1.000
_cell.angle_alpha   90.00
_cell.angle_beta   90.00
_cell.angle_gamma   90.00
#
_symmetry.space_group_name_H-M   'P 1'
#
loop_
_entity.id
_entity.type
_entity.pdbx_description
1 polymer ?
#
loop_
_entity_poly.entity_id
_entity_poly.type
_entity_poly.pdbx_seq_one_letter_code
_entity_poly.pdbx_strand_id
1 'polypeptide(L)'
;TDLVADLTCGMGNFFNFLPNERNAYGCEVDPNACAVARKLYPQAHIVQGDIRDYEPQTHFDFVLGNPPFHLRWIMPDATVMTSHQYYCLKAAKLLKPLGILAVIVPASFLADSFSDKGAIRMMESRFSFLGQVMLPEHAFSDSGVDGFPTKLQFWQKKSTAADRAPKRYSTDCADIYIPSGHPVMAASALYEKFVMVAKADLAGNRNKVFLELA
;
A
#
# COMPACT_ATOMS: atom_id res chain seq x y z
N THR A 1 4.59 -15.39 -11.25
CA THR A 1 4.16 -14.19 -12.00
C THR A 1 3.07 -13.50 -11.21
N ASP A 2 3.50 -12.63 -10.30
CA ASP A 2 2.57 -12.01 -9.35
C ASP A 2 1.81 -10.86 -10.03
N LEU A 3 0.52 -10.74 -9.72
CA LEU A 3 -0.33 -9.64 -10.18
C LEU A 3 -0.24 -8.50 -9.17
N VAL A 4 0.02 -7.31 -9.68
CA VAL A 4 0.23 -6.10 -8.87
C VAL A 4 -0.79 -5.04 -9.24
N ALA A 5 -1.43 -4.43 -8.23
CA ALA A 5 -2.35 -3.33 -8.45
C ALA A 5 -1.94 -2.05 -7.72
N ASP A 6 -2.13 -0.91 -8.37
CA ASP A 6 -2.18 0.41 -7.76
C ASP A 6 -3.57 1.01 -7.97
N LEU A 7 -4.29 1.20 -6.88
CA LEU A 7 -5.71 1.60 -6.92
C LEU A 7 -5.93 3.11 -7.10
N THR A 8 -4.84 3.89 -7.13
CA THR A 8 -4.81 5.33 -7.42
C THR A 8 -3.51 5.66 -8.15
N CYS A 9 -3.33 5.03 -9.32
CA CYS A 9 -2.01 4.88 -9.93
C CYS A 9 -1.41 6.17 -10.52
N GLY A 10 -2.17 7.26 -10.63
CA GLY A 10 -1.68 8.47 -11.26
C GLY A 10 -1.16 8.18 -12.67
N MET A 11 0.06 8.61 -12.95
CA MET A 11 0.75 8.34 -14.22
C MET A 11 1.43 6.95 -14.26
N GLY A 12 1.24 6.11 -13.22
CA GLY A 12 1.78 4.75 -13.17
C GLY A 12 3.21 4.65 -12.65
N ASN A 13 3.66 5.56 -11.79
CA ASN A 13 5.04 5.61 -11.32
C ASN A 13 5.53 4.29 -10.71
N PHE A 14 4.66 3.56 -10.02
CA PHE A 14 5.02 2.26 -9.45
C PHE A 14 5.18 1.15 -10.50
N PHE A 15 4.56 1.28 -11.66
CA PHE A 15 4.66 0.27 -12.73
C PHE A 15 6.03 0.24 -13.40
N ASN A 16 6.81 1.35 -13.29
CA ASN A 16 8.16 1.42 -13.83
C ASN A 16 9.12 0.37 -13.24
N PHE A 17 8.78 -0.18 -12.09
CA PHE A 17 9.61 -1.15 -11.37
C PHE A 17 9.15 -2.60 -11.54
N LEU A 18 8.07 -2.83 -12.27
CA LEU A 18 7.56 -4.17 -12.51
C LEU A 18 8.30 -4.83 -13.68
N PRO A 19 8.71 -6.08 -13.53
CA PRO A 19 9.42 -6.80 -14.58
C PRO A 19 8.53 -7.12 -15.79
N ASN A 20 7.21 -7.08 -15.63
CA ASN A 20 6.25 -7.36 -16.67
C ASN A 20 4.99 -6.48 -16.51
N GLU A 21 4.83 -5.52 -17.41
CA GLU A 21 3.68 -4.61 -17.44
C GLU A 21 2.32 -5.34 -17.51
N ARG A 22 2.26 -6.52 -18.13
CA ARG A 22 1.01 -7.30 -18.26
C ARG A 22 0.44 -7.74 -16.92
N ASN A 23 1.27 -7.71 -15.89
CA ASN A 23 0.87 -8.03 -14.52
C ASN A 23 0.46 -6.78 -13.71
N ALA A 24 0.58 -5.58 -14.31
CA ALA A 24 0.21 -4.32 -13.70
C ALA A 24 -1.27 -3.98 -13.91
N TYR A 25 -1.94 -3.62 -12.84
CA TYR A 25 -3.32 -3.17 -12.83
C TYR A 25 -3.41 -1.81 -12.15
N GLY A 26 -4.10 -0.85 -12.78
CA GLY A 26 -4.23 0.51 -12.28
C GLY A 26 -5.66 1.01 -12.33
N CYS A 27 -6.03 1.83 -11.33
CA CYS A 27 -7.22 2.66 -11.34
C CYS A 27 -6.82 4.11 -11.12
N GLU A 28 -7.30 5.03 -11.96
CA GLU A 28 -7.00 6.45 -11.84
C GLU A 28 -8.22 7.29 -12.23
N VAL A 29 -8.58 8.25 -11.37
CA VAL A 29 -9.76 9.09 -11.57
C VAL A 29 -9.48 10.25 -12.52
N ASP A 30 -8.25 10.81 -12.51
CA ASP A 30 -7.87 11.89 -13.41
C ASP A 30 -7.68 11.37 -14.83
N PRO A 31 -8.48 11.85 -15.82
CA PRO A 31 -8.38 11.40 -17.19
C PRO A 31 -7.01 11.68 -17.83
N ASN A 32 -6.36 12.77 -17.46
CA ASN A 32 -5.06 13.14 -18.03
C ASN A 32 -3.95 12.22 -17.49
N ALA A 33 -3.90 12.00 -16.18
CA ALA A 33 -2.97 11.08 -15.58
C ALA A 33 -3.17 9.64 -16.09
N CYS A 34 -4.43 9.20 -16.21
CA CYS A 34 -4.77 7.90 -16.78
C CYS A 34 -4.31 7.77 -18.24
N ALA A 35 -4.50 8.81 -19.06
CA ALA A 35 -4.05 8.81 -20.46
C ALA A 35 -2.52 8.71 -20.57
N VAL A 36 -1.79 9.42 -19.71
CA VAL A 36 -0.32 9.33 -19.63
C VAL A 36 0.11 7.93 -19.21
N ALA A 37 -0.49 7.38 -18.15
CA ALA A 37 -0.18 6.03 -17.66
C ALA A 37 -0.38 4.97 -18.77
N ARG A 38 -1.50 5.01 -19.48
CA ARG A 38 -1.78 4.09 -20.60
C ARG A 38 -0.78 4.21 -21.75
N LYS A 39 -0.23 5.40 -21.97
CA LYS A 39 0.79 5.62 -23.01
C LYS A 39 2.16 5.12 -22.57
N LEU A 40 2.51 5.30 -21.29
CA LEU A 40 3.78 4.82 -20.75
C LEU A 40 3.79 3.30 -20.57
N TYR A 41 2.65 2.71 -20.19
CA TYR A 41 2.50 1.29 -19.91
C TYR A 41 1.39 0.66 -20.77
N PRO A 42 1.61 0.50 -22.07
CA PRO A 42 0.56 0.09 -23.01
C PRO A 42 0.08 -1.36 -22.81
N GLN A 43 0.81 -2.18 -22.07
CA GLN A 43 0.44 -3.57 -21.75
C GLN A 43 -0.20 -3.70 -20.36
N ALA A 44 -0.20 -2.64 -19.55
CA ALA A 44 -0.83 -2.64 -18.24
C ALA A 44 -2.37 -2.51 -18.34
N HIS A 45 -3.07 -3.04 -17.37
CA HIS A 45 -4.52 -2.99 -17.27
C HIS A 45 -4.97 -1.74 -16.50
N ILE A 46 -5.00 -0.58 -17.16
CA ILE A 46 -5.31 0.70 -16.52
C ILE A 46 -6.74 1.12 -16.83
N VAL A 47 -7.54 1.32 -15.79
CA VAL A 47 -8.94 1.77 -15.85
C VAL A 47 -9.03 3.21 -15.38
N GLN A 48 -9.69 4.06 -16.17
CA GLN A 48 -10.09 5.39 -15.70
C GLN A 48 -11.37 5.26 -14.88
N GLY A 49 -11.34 5.68 -13.62
CA GLY A 49 -12.49 5.60 -12.74
C GLY A 49 -12.15 5.91 -11.28
N ASP A 50 -13.20 5.97 -10.49
CA ASP A 50 -13.07 6.14 -9.04
C ASP A 50 -12.73 4.79 -8.39
N ILE A 51 -11.81 4.79 -7.43
CA ILE A 51 -11.45 3.59 -6.66
C ILE A 51 -12.68 2.94 -6.00
N ARG A 52 -13.71 3.73 -5.68
CA ARG A 52 -14.95 3.23 -5.05
C ARG A 52 -15.71 2.29 -5.97
N ASP A 53 -15.69 2.58 -7.27
CA ASP A 53 -16.40 1.84 -8.31
C ASP A 53 -15.51 0.78 -9.01
N TYR A 54 -14.23 0.74 -8.65
CA TYR A 54 -13.28 -0.21 -9.25
C TYR A 54 -13.52 -1.62 -8.73
N GLU A 55 -14.05 -2.49 -9.58
CA GLU A 55 -14.37 -3.90 -9.27
C GLU A 55 -13.75 -4.84 -10.35
N PRO A 56 -12.42 -5.06 -10.30
CA PRO A 56 -11.75 -5.95 -11.23
C PRO A 56 -12.19 -7.41 -11.02
N GLN A 57 -12.20 -8.20 -12.09
CA GLN A 57 -12.56 -9.63 -12.05
C GLN A 57 -11.43 -10.51 -11.47
N THR A 58 -10.29 -9.94 -11.14
CA THR A 58 -9.14 -10.66 -10.60
C THR A 58 -8.77 -10.20 -9.20
N HIS A 59 -7.99 -11.01 -8.50
CA HIS A 59 -7.39 -10.69 -7.22
C HIS A 59 -5.87 -10.63 -7.36
N PHE A 60 -5.23 -9.82 -6.53
CA PHE A 60 -3.83 -9.46 -6.65
C PHE A 60 -2.95 -10.12 -5.58
N ASP A 61 -1.71 -10.38 -5.95
CA ASP A 61 -0.69 -10.82 -5.01
C ASP A 61 -0.16 -9.63 -4.22
N PHE A 62 -0.07 -8.46 -4.89
CA PHE A 62 0.35 -7.19 -4.28
C PHE A 62 -0.63 -6.08 -4.61
N VAL A 63 -0.94 -5.25 -3.62
CA VAL A 63 -1.53 -3.93 -3.80
C VAL A 63 -0.57 -2.91 -3.20
N LEU A 64 -0.18 -1.94 -4.01
CA LEU A 64 0.75 -0.90 -3.59
C LEU A 64 0.21 0.46 -4.04
N GLY A 65 0.59 1.53 -3.34
CA GLY A 65 0.16 2.85 -3.77
C GLY A 65 0.44 3.98 -2.78
N ASN A 66 0.23 5.17 -3.30
CA ASN A 66 0.27 6.43 -2.57
C ASN A 66 -1.08 7.14 -2.72
N PRO A 67 -2.11 6.74 -1.93
CA PRO A 67 -3.42 7.34 -2.03
C PRO A 67 -3.42 8.81 -1.59
N PRO A 68 -4.33 9.64 -2.08
CA PRO A 68 -4.47 11.01 -1.59
C PRO A 68 -4.85 11.02 -0.10
N PHE A 69 -4.30 11.97 0.69
CA PHE A 69 -4.47 11.96 2.16
C PHE A 69 -5.60 12.86 2.65
N HIS A 70 -6.06 13.82 1.84
CA HIS A 70 -6.97 14.88 2.29
C HIS A 70 -8.45 14.60 2.05
N LEU A 71 -8.76 13.57 1.26
CA LEU A 71 -10.15 13.28 0.92
C LEU A 71 -10.84 12.54 2.08
N ARG A 72 -12.10 12.89 2.30
CA ARG A 72 -13.00 12.20 3.23
C ARG A 72 -14.26 11.82 2.47
N TRP A 73 -14.67 10.58 2.62
CA TRP A 73 -15.87 10.05 1.99
C TRP A 73 -16.87 9.60 3.04
N ILE A 74 -18.15 9.87 2.78
CA ILE A 74 -19.25 9.32 3.56
C ILE A 74 -19.60 7.98 2.94
N MET A 75 -19.50 6.94 3.75
CA MET A 75 -19.82 5.57 3.34
C MET A 75 -21.34 5.32 3.36
N PRO A 76 -21.85 4.27 2.71
CA PRO A 76 -23.28 3.95 2.71
C PRO A 76 -23.89 3.75 4.11
N ASP A 77 -23.09 3.35 5.08
CA ASP A 77 -23.45 3.19 6.50
C ASP A 77 -23.32 4.48 7.32
N ALA A 78 -23.16 5.63 6.64
CA ALA A 78 -22.94 6.96 7.21
C ALA A 78 -21.61 7.13 7.98
N THR A 79 -20.71 6.15 7.97
CA THR A 79 -19.36 6.34 8.52
C THR A 79 -18.55 7.27 7.62
N VAL A 80 -17.64 8.06 8.24
CA VAL A 80 -16.70 8.91 7.49
C VAL A 80 -15.35 8.22 7.47
N MET A 81 -14.82 8.04 6.27
CA MET A 81 -13.53 7.38 6.06
C MET A 81 -12.59 8.28 5.26
N THR A 82 -11.32 8.33 5.66
CA THR A 82 -10.30 9.01 4.85
C THR A 82 -9.93 8.17 3.63
N SER A 83 -9.44 8.82 2.59
CA SER A 83 -9.07 8.13 1.33
C SER A 83 -8.05 7.01 1.52
N HIS A 84 -7.03 7.22 2.36
CA HIS A 84 -6.05 6.17 2.65
C HIS A 84 -6.63 5.01 3.49
N GLN A 85 -7.58 5.28 4.40
CA GLN A 85 -8.32 4.21 5.09
C GLN A 85 -9.16 3.39 4.10
N TYR A 86 -9.86 4.08 3.19
CA TYR A 86 -10.64 3.41 2.15
C TYR A 86 -9.75 2.61 1.20
N TYR A 87 -8.57 3.15 0.84
CA TYR A 87 -7.58 2.43 0.05
C TYR A 87 -7.23 1.07 0.69
N CYS A 88 -6.91 1.07 1.98
CA CYS A 88 -6.63 -0.16 2.72
C CYS A 88 -7.83 -1.11 2.75
N LEU A 89 -9.05 -0.58 2.93
CA LEU A 89 -10.28 -1.38 2.89
C LEU A 89 -10.49 -2.04 1.53
N LYS A 90 -10.30 -1.27 0.45
CA LYS A 90 -10.43 -1.77 -0.93
C LYS A 90 -9.34 -2.80 -1.24
N ALA A 91 -8.11 -2.53 -0.83
CA ALA A 91 -6.99 -3.48 -0.95
C ALA A 91 -7.30 -4.81 -0.25
N ALA A 92 -7.90 -4.77 0.95
CA ALA A 92 -8.30 -6.00 1.65
C ALA A 92 -9.30 -6.85 0.86
N LYS A 93 -10.18 -6.21 0.09
CA LYS A 93 -11.13 -6.93 -0.79
C LYS A 93 -10.43 -7.55 -1.98
N LEU A 94 -9.50 -6.82 -2.60
CA LEU A 94 -8.89 -7.16 -3.88
C LEU A 94 -7.65 -8.06 -3.78
N LEU A 95 -6.98 -8.10 -2.61
CA LEU A 95 -5.85 -9.00 -2.39
C LEU A 95 -6.30 -10.46 -2.29
N LYS A 96 -5.47 -11.36 -2.80
CA LYS A 96 -5.55 -12.80 -2.50
C LYS A 96 -5.28 -13.03 -1.00
N PRO A 97 -5.72 -14.15 -0.41
CA PRO A 97 -5.22 -14.59 0.90
C PRO A 97 -3.68 -14.56 0.94
N LEU A 98 -3.10 -14.03 2.00
CA LEU A 98 -1.66 -13.82 2.19
C LEU A 98 -1.01 -12.80 1.24
N GLY A 99 -1.77 -12.15 0.38
CA GLY A 99 -1.28 -11.05 -0.47
C GLY A 99 -0.81 -9.85 0.36
N ILE A 100 0.05 -9.05 -0.23
CA ILE A 100 0.73 -7.95 0.45
C ILE A 100 0.13 -6.59 0.04
N LEU A 101 -0.13 -5.76 1.04
CA LEU A 101 -0.40 -4.33 0.88
C LEU A 101 0.85 -3.55 1.27
N ALA A 102 1.34 -2.72 0.34
CA ALA A 102 2.38 -1.71 0.59
C ALA A 102 1.78 -0.32 0.33
N VAL A 103 1.62 0.49 1.36
CA VAL A 103 0.89 1.77 1.24
C VAL A 103 1.63 2.90 1.93
N ILE A 104 1.75 4.03 1.22
CA ILE A 104 2.23 5.28 1.80
C ILE A 104 1.04 5.95 2.49
N VAL A 105 1.25 6.33 3.75
CA VAL A 105 0.22 6.93 4.60
C VAL A 105 0.81 8.08 5.44
N PRO A 106 -0.01 9.00 5.97
CA PRO A 106 0.46 9.97 6.95
C PRO A 106 1.15 9.28 8.12
N ALA A 107 2.21 9.87 8.65
CA ALA A 107 2.94 9.31 9.79
C ALA A 107 2.05 9.08 11.03
N SER A 108 1.00 9.89 11.18
CA SER A 108 0.01 9.74 12.26
C SER A 108 -0.91 8.54 12.11
N PHE A 109 -1.04 7.96 10.89
CA PHE A 109 -1.93 6.82 10.67
C PHE A 109 -1.44 5.60 11.45
N LEU A 110 -2.28 5.09 12.35
CA LEU A 110 -1.97 3.96 13.25
C LEU A 110 -0.67 4.16 14.09
N ALA A 111 -0.33 5.41 14.40
CA ALA A 111 0.67 5.72 15.41
C ALA A 111 0.10 5.49 16.83
N ASP A 112 0.95 5.51 17.86
CA ASP A 112 0.51 5.29 19.25
C ASP A 112 -0.59 6.26 19.71
N SER A 113 -0.57 7.50 19.20
CA SER A 113 -1.59 8.53 19.45
C SER A 113 -2.84 8.41 18.57
N PHE A 114 -2.90 7.45 17.66
CA PHE A 114 -4.00 7.31 16.72
C PHE A 114 -5.26 6.80 17.44
N SER A 115 -6.34 7.57 17.37
CA SER A 115 -7.54 7.37 18.18
C SER A 115 -8.73 6.77 17.42
N ASP A 116 -8.66 6.67 16.08
CA ASP A 116 -9.75 6.08 15.30
C ASP A 116 -9.82 4.55 15.47
N LYS A 117 -10.63 4.15 16.45
CA LYS A 117 -10.86 2.74 16.77
C LYS A 117 -11.50 1.94 15.62
N GLY A 118 -12.22 2.62 14.72
CA GLY A 118 -12.82 2.00 13.53
C GLY A 118 -11.74 1.58 12.55
N ALA A 119 -10.84 2.49 12.23
CA ALA A 119 -9.70 2.22 11.35
C ALA A 119 -8.76 1.14 11.93
N ILE A 120 -8.46 1.21 13.24
CA ILE A 120 -7.65 0.20 13.92
C ILE A 120 -8.29 -1.18 13.75
N ARG A 121 -9.57 -1.33 14.12
CA ARG A 121 -10.29 -2.61 13.99
C ARG A 121 -10.37 -3.09 12.55
N MET A 122 -10.57 -2.18 11.61
CA MET A 122 -10.62 -2.50 10.18
C MET A 122 -9.30 -3.13 9.72
N MET A 123 -8.17 -2.53 10.08
CA MET A 123 -6.85 -3.04 9.74
C MET A 123 -6.57 -4.37 10.46
N GLU A 124 -6.74 -4.40 11.78
CA GLU A 124 -6.47 -5.59 12.60
C GLU A 124 -7.33 -6.81 12.23
N SER A 125 -8.56 -6.59 11.79
CA SER A 125 -9.44 -7.70 11.38
C SER A 125 -9.06 -8.32 10.03
N ARG A 126 -8.37 -7.58 9.17
CA ARG A 126 -8.09 -7.99 7.77
C ARG A 126 -6.64 -8.29 7.50
N PHE A 127 -5.75 -7.66 8.26
CA PHE A 127 -4.32 -7.69 7.97
C PHE A 127 -3.50 -8.09 9.19
N SER A 128 -2.32 -8.65 8.92
CA SER A 128 -1.21 -8.75 9.85
C SER A 128 -0.18 -7.70 9.49
N PHE A 129 0.26 -6.91 10.45
CA PHE A 129 1.27 -5.89 10.26
C PHE A 129 2.63 -6.56 10.04
N LEU A 130 3.36 -6.16 9.00
CA LEU A 130 4.69 -6.68 8.68
C LEU A 130 5.79 -5.71 9.10
N GLY A 131 5.57 -4.42 8.95
CA GLY A 131 6.55 -3.39 9.29
C GLY A 131 6.20 -2.04 8.69
N GLN A 132 7.02 -1.03 9.03
CA GLN A 132 6.90 0.31 8.47
C GLN A 132 8.25 0.99 8.37
N VAL A 133 8.34 1.96 7.45
CA VAL A 133 9.53 2.79 7.26
C VAL A 133 9.08 4.24 7.17
N MET A 134 9.66 5.12 8.00
CA MET A 134 9.45 6.56 7.89
C MET A 134 10.12 7.07 6.60
N LEU A 135 9.38 7.84 5.83
CA LEU A 135 9.94 8.48 4.65
C LEU A 135 10.65 9.79 5.04
N PRO A 136 11.66 10.22 4.27
CA PRO A 136 12.31 11.51 4.50
C PRO A 136 11.29 12.65 4.44
N GLU A 137 11.51 13.72 5.21
CA GLU A 137 10.61 14.89 5.24
C GLU A 137 10.38 15.51 3.86
N HIS A 138 11.39 15.42 3.00
CA HIS A 138 11.37 15.96 1.63
C HIS A 138 11.05 14.91 0.56
N ALA A 139 10.48 13.76 0.93
CA ALA A 139 10.19 12.67 -0.02
C ALA A 139 9.29 13.10 -1.19
N PHE A 140 8.50 14.16 -1.02
CA PHE A 140 7.54 14.67 -2.00
C PHE A 140 7.79 16.11 -2.43
N SER A 141 8.97 16.69 -2.14
CA SER A 141 9.32 18.09 -2.50
C SER A 141 9.18 18.34 -4.00
N ASP A 142 9.61 17.38 -4.83
CA ASP A 142 9.49 17.47 -6.29
C ASP A 142 8.02 17.51 -6.77
N SER A 143 7.08 17.12 -5.90
CA SER A 143 5.65 17.20 -6.14
C SER A 143 5.00 18.43 -5.47
N GLY A 144 5.81 19.35 -4.95
CA GLY A 144 5.37 20.57 -4.28
C GLY A 144 4.80 20.35 -2.87
N VAL A 145 5.07 19.22 -2.25
CA VAL A 145 4.63 18.90 -0.89
C VAL A 145 5.84 18.78 0.01
N ASP A 146 6.05 19.77 0.87
CA ASP A 146 7.10 19.78 1.88
C ASP A 146 6.54 19.69 3.31
N GLY A 147 7.34 19.11 4.20
CA GLY A 147 7.03 19.09 5.63
C GLY A 147 5.82 18.25 6.03
N PHE A 148 5.36 17.35 5.15
CA PHE A 148 4.27 16.44 5.48
C PHE A 148 4.85 15.05 5.82
N PRO A 149 4.94 14.68 7.10
CA PRO A 149 5.56 13.43 7.51
C PRO A 149 4.71 12.24 7.06
N THR A 150 5.34 11.34 6.33
CA THR A 150 4.72 10.13 5.79
C THR A 150 5.52 8.90 6.16
N LYS A 151 4.90 7.75 6.04
CA LYS A 151 5.53 6.45 6.20
C LYS A 151 4.99 5.46 5.19
N LEU A 152 5.80 4.50 4.83
CA LEU A 152 5.42 3.33 4.06
C LEU A 152 5.10 2.20 5.05
N GLN A 153 3.92 1.64 4.96
CA GLN A 153 3.50 0.50 5.78
C GLN A 153 3.31 -0.74 4.93
N PHE A 154 3.68 -1.89 5.49
CA PHE A 154 3.55 -3.21 4.89
C PHE A 154 2.62 -4.07 5.72
N TRP A 155 1.67 -4.70 5.05
CA TRP A 155 0.62 -5.50 5.65
C TRP A 155 0.38 -6.76 4.84
N GLN A 156 0.16 -7.88 5.50
CA GLN A 156 -0.26 -9.11 4.85
C GLN A 156 -1.74 -9.36 5.09
N LYS A 157 -2.50 -9.59 4.02
CA LYS A 157 -3.90 -10.00 4.15
C LYS A 157 -3.99 -11.34 4.87
N LYS A 158 -4.82 -11.42 5.89
CA LYS A 158 -5.08 -12.66 6.62
C LYS A 158 -5.73 -13.70 5.72
N SER A 159 -5.36 -14.95 5.89
CA SER A 159 -5.97 -16.08 5.19
C SER A 159 -7.25 -16.53 5.89
N THR A 160 -7.31 -16.39 7.22
CA THR A 160 -8.44 -16.78 8.06
C THR A 160 -8.70 -15.73 9.15
N ALA A 161 -9.90 -15.73 9.71
CA ALA A 161 -10.26 -14.86 10.83
C ALA A 161 -9.50 -15.19 12.14
N ALA A 162 -8.85 -16.35 12.21
CA ALA A 162 -8.08 -16.79 13.39
C ALA A 162 -6.70 -16.13 13.49
N ASP A 163 -6.20 -15.52 12.40
CA ASP A 163 -4.92 -14.84 12.39
C ASP A 163 -4.98 -13.59 13.29
N ARG A 164 -4.16 -13.56 14.33
CA ARG A 164 -4.15 -12.46 15.29
C ARG A 164 -3.30 -11.31 14.78
N ALA A 165 -3.84 -10.09 14.83
CA ALA A 165 -3.10 -8.88 14.57
C ALA A 165 -2.17 -8.54 15.75
N PRO A 166 -1.07 -7.81 15.52
CA PRO A 166 -0.25 -7.25 16.58
C PRO A 166 -1.05 -6.25 17.44
N LYS A 167 -0.71 -6.17 18.71
CA LYS A 167 -1.39 -5.26 19.65
C LYS A 167 -0.86 -3.81 19.59
N ARG A 168 0.24 -3.56 18.91
CA ARG A 168 0.87 -2.24 18.80
C ARG A 168 1.48 -2.04 17.42
N TYR A 169 1.35 -0.82 16.93
CA TYR A 169 2.04 -0.31 15.75
C TYR A 169 3.07 0.69 16.25
N SER A 170 4.35 0.33 16.23
CA SER A 170 5.39 1.26 16.60
C SER A 170 5.61 2.33 15.51
N THR A 171 5.95 3.54 15.93
CA THR A 171 6.45 4.58 15.02
C THR A 171 7.91 4.38 14.66
N ASP A 172 8.59 3.43 15.34
CA ASP A 172 9.99 3.14 15.11
C ASP A 172 10.16 2.19 13.91
N CYS A 173 11.03 2.56 12.96
CA CYS A 173 11.28 1.79 11.74
C CYS A 173 11.88 0.40 12.00
N ALA A 174 12.26 0.11 13.24
CA ALA A 174 12.90 -1.15 13.63
C ALA A 174 11.93 -2.24 14.06
N ASP A 175 10.66 -1.90 14.33
CA ASP A 175 9.72 -2.86 14.89
C ASP A 175 9.07 -3.72 13.80
N ILE A 176 9.55 -4.96 13.74
CA ILE A 176 8.93 -6.03 12.97
C ILE A 176 8.02 -6.83 13.89
N TYR A 177 6.77 -6.97 13.50
CA TYR A 177 5.92 -7.98 14.11
C TYR A 177 5.69 -9.14 13.14
N ILE A 178 6.09 -10.33 13.56
CA ILE A 178 5.82 -11.58 12.85
C ILE A 178 4.78 -12.34 13.66
N PRO A 179 3.54 -12.52 13.16
CA PRO A 179 2.53 -13.30 13.86
C PRO A 179 3.01 -14.74 14.05
N SER A 180 2.99 -15.24 15.28
CA SER A 180 3.30 -16.63 15.55
C SER A 180 2.27 -17.56 14.89
N GLY A 181 2.74 -18.53 14.10
CA GLY A 181 1.90 -19.56 13.48
C GLY A 181 1.65 -19.41 12.00
N HIS A 182 2.14 -18.35 11.35
CA HIS A 182 2.12 -18.19 9.90
C HIS A 182 3.36 -18.82 9.22
N PRO A 183 3.35 -19.01 7.89
CA PRO A 183 4.55 -19.33 7.11
C PRO A 183 5.52 -18.14 7.16
N VAL A 184 6.10 -17.99 8.33
CA VAL A 184 6.92 -16.88 8.84
C VAL A 184 8.15 -16.66 7.96
N MET A 185 8.66 -17.72 7.33
CA MET A 185 9.87 -17.65 6.53
C MET A 185 9.72 -16.77 5.28
N ALA A 186 8.58 -16.80 4.64
CA ALA A 186 8.33 -15.94 3.47
C ALA A 186 8.14 -14.47 3.87
N ALA A 187 7.45 -14.22 4.98
CA ALA A 187 7.21 -12.86 5.46
C ALA A 187 8.47 -12.22 6.05
N SER A 188 9.30 -12.97 6.78
CA SER A 188 10.57 -12.43 7.31
C SER A 188 11.60 -12.20 6.20
N ALA A 189 11.72 -13.09 5.23
CA ALA A 189 12.60 -12.89 4.09
C ALA A 189 12.15 -11.69 3.23
N LEU A 190 10.86 -11.53 3.04
CA LEU A 190 10.27 -10.37 2.38
C LEU A 190 10.57 -9.09 3.16
N TYR A 191 10.41 -9.11 4.48
CA TYR A 191 10.70 -7.98 5.35
C TYR A 191 12.18 -7.61 5.36
N GLU A 192 13.09 -8.55 5.49
CA GLU A 192 14.52 -8.27 5.43
C GLU A 192 14.90 -7.66 4.08
N LYS A 193 14.34 -8.16 2.99
CA LYS A 193 14.44 -7.54 1.67
C LYS A 193 13.88 -6.11 1.68
N PHE A 194 12.69 -5.89 2.20
CA PHE A 194 12.08 -4.56 2.26
C PHE A 194 12.88 -3.58 3.11
N VAL A 195 13.38 -3.98 4.28
CA VAL A 195 14.17 -3.11 5.13
C VAL A 195 15.54 -2.80 4.53
N MET A 196 16.21 -3.79 3.96
CA MET A 196 17.48 -3.56 3.25
C MET A 196 17.30 -2.61 2.09
N VAL A 197 16.23 -2.76 1.36
CA VAL A 197 15.91 -1.98 0.17
C VAL A 197 15.47 -0.57 0.56
N ALA A 198 14.61 -0.42 1.56
CA ALA A 198 14.21 0.90 2.07
C ALA A 198 15.42 1.67 2.66
N LYS A 199 16.33 0.98 3.38
CA LYS A 199 17.58 1.60 3.84
C LYS A 199 18.52 2.00 2.70
N ALA A 200 18.56 1.22 1.62
CA ALA A 200 19.34 1.54 0.44
C ALA A 200 18.74 2.70 -0.36
N ASP A 201 17.41 2.82 -0.36
CA ASP A 201 16.69 3.91 -1.02
C ASP A 201 16.86 5.26 -0.29
N LEU A 202 16.84 5.22 1.05
CA LEU A 202 17.20 6.37 1.90
C LEU A 202 18.63 6.89 1.62
N ALA A 203 19.51 6.06 1.03
CA ALA A 203 20.84 6.42 0.59
C ALA A 203 20.93 6.93 -0.87
N GLY A 204 19.80 7.19 -1.55
CA GLY A 204 19.73 7.76 -2.90
C GLY A 204 19.55 6.75 -4.04
N ASN A 205 19.18 5.51 -3.76
CA ASN A 205 19.05 4.43 -4.74
C ASN A 205 17.58 3.99 -4.92
N ARG A 206 16.71 4.94 -5.25
CA ARG A 206 15.23 4.77 -5.33
C ARG A 206 14.75 3.63 -6.26
N ASN A 207 15.58 3.15 -7.16
CA ASN A 207 15.18 2.24 -8.24
C ASN A 207 15.26 0.75 -7.90
N LYS A 208 15.71 0.36 -6.70
CA LYS A 208 15.90 -1.07 -6.35
C LYS A 208 14.79 -1.68 -5.51
N VAL A 209 13.94 -0.86 -4.88
CA VAL A 209 12.98 -1.32 -3.87
C VAL A 209 11.93 -2.27 -4.43
N PHE A 210 11.47 -2.02 -5.64
CA PHE A 210 10.38 -2.79 -6.25
C PHE A 210 10.84 -3.90 -7.18
N LEU A 211 12.07 -3.85 -7.69
CA LEU A 211 12.63 -4.88 -8.57
C LEU A 211 12.90 -6.24 -7.87
N GLU A 212 13.01 -6.23 -6.54
CA GLU A 212 13.23 -7.46 -5.76
C GLU A 212 11.95 -8.04 -5.16
N LEU A 213 10.79 -7.36 -5.35
CA LEU A 213 9.48 -7.79 -4.88
C LEU A 213 8.66 -8.53 -5.94
N ALA A 214 9.09 -8.46 -7.15
CA ALA A 214 8.53 -9.11 -8.31
C ALA A 214 9.40 -10.30 -8.70
#